data_2030d759dc69a2ca3d28c8e872aec6a1
#
_entry.id   2030d759dc69a2ca3d28c8e872aec6a1
#
_cell.length_a   1.000
_cell.length_b   1.000
_cell.length_c   1.000
_cell.angle_alpha   90.00
_cell.angle_beta   90.00
_cell.angle_gamma   90.00
#
_symmetry.space_group_name_H-M   'P 1'
#
loop_
_entity.id
_entity.type
_entity.pdbx_description
1 polymer ?
#
loop_
_entity_poly.entity_id
_entity_poly.type
_entity_poly.pdbx_seq_one_letter_code
_entity_poly.pdbx_strand_id
1 'polypeptide(L)'
;ILHEQAEFRVTGMTPQDFVNKIVQSIPGLANDHRLFVSLRDQLPLLAEAAPGPFLDALEQLLKGNGEMIAPIFNEDKGLLTPRSHYHGLKWALEALAWEQTYLLRAAICLAKLAVIDPGGTYSDRPLNSLRTIFLAWSPNTWAPVKVRNAIIKKLSLLFLVLGGVCYKISFLAPMIPLIKTKK
;
A
#
# COMPACT_ATOMS: atom_id res chain seq x y z
N ILE A 1 1.48 11.61 -18.08
CA ILE A 1 1.65 13.03 -17.78
C ILE A 1 3.13 13.22 -17.49
N LEU A 2 3.84 13.88 -18.41
CA LEU A 2 5.22 14.25 -18.25
C LEU A 2 5.29 15.25 -17.10
N HIS A 3 5.89 14.85 -15.98
CA HIS A 3 6.37 15.79 -14.99
C HIS A 3 7.48 16.62 -15.63
N GLU A 4 7.15 17.73 -16.26
CA GLU A 4 8.08 18.82 -16.36
C GLU A 4 8.44 19.21 -14.94
N GLN A 5 9.63 18.83 -14.51
CA GLN A 5 10.21 19.35 -13.28
C GLN A 5 10.49 20.83 -13.54
N ALA A 6 9.47 21.67 -13.35
CA ALA A 6 9.68 23.08 -13.29
C ALA A 6 10.68 23.32 -12.15
N GLU A 7 11.88 23.80 -12.49
CA GLU A 7 12.91 24.23 -11.52
C GLU A 7 12.45 25.51 -10.78
N PHE A 8 11.29 25.43 -10.15
CA PHE A 8 10.76 26.52 -9.35
C PHE A 8 11.19 26.33 -7.90
N ARG A 9 12.24 27.02 -7.49
CA ARG A 9 12.71 26.99 -6.09
C ARG A 9 12.12 28.18 -5.33
N VAL A 10 11.14 27.91 -4.50
CA VAL A 10 10.71 28.88 -3.48
C VAL A 10 11.57 28.64 -2.23
N THR A 11 12.34 29.67 -1.81
CA THR A 11 13.17 29.67 -0.59
C THR A 11 14.15 28.48 -0.49
N GLY A 12 14.79 28.07 -1.59
CA GLY A 12 15.79 27.00 -1.60
C GLY A 12 15.24 25.58 -1.52
N MET A 13 13.93 25.41 -1.55
CA MET A 13 13.25 24.10 -1.59
C MET A 13 12.61 23.85 -2.97
N THR A 14 12.57 22.58 -3.38
CA THR A 14 11.76 22.18 -4.53
C THR A 14 10.26 22.22 -4.17
N PRO A 15 9.35 22.35 -5.14
CA PRO A 15 7.92 22.22 -4.89
C PRO A 15 7.56 20.90 -4.18
N GLN A 16 8.22 19.81 -4.54
CA GLN A 16 8.03 18.51 -3.91
C GLN A 16 8.45 18.50 -2.42
N ASP A 17 9.59 19.14 -2.09
CA ASP A 17 10.05 19.25 -0.70
C ASP A 17 9.05 20.06 0.16
N PHE A 18 8.46 21.09 -0.43
CA PHE A 18 7.44 21.90 0.24
C PHE A 18 6.19 21.06 0.54
N VAL A 19 5.66 20.35 -0.45
CA VAL A 19 4.50 19.47 -0.27
C VAL A 19 4.81 18.35 0.73
N ASN A 20 5.99 17.74 0.64
CA ASN A 20 6.42 16.72 1.59
C ASN A 20 6.41 17.24 3.03
N LYS A 21 6.92 18.45 3.27
CA LYS A 21 6.90 19.07 4.60
C LYS A 21 5.48 19.32 5.10
N ILE A 22 4.58 19.80 4.23
CA ILE A 22 3.17 20.00 4.61
C ILE A 22 2.58 18.67 5.09
N VAL A 23 2.72 17.60 4.30
CA VAL A 23 2.15 16.30 4.65
C VAL A 23 2.77 15.72 5.91
N GLN A 24 4.09 15.86 6.11
CA GLN A 24 4.78 15.45 7.34
C GLN A 24 4.29 16.22 8.57
N SER A 25 3.87 17.48 8.39
CA SER A 25 3.39 18.33 9.49
C SER A 25 1.93 18.08 9.88
N ILE A 26 1.18 17.24 9.17
CA ILE A 26 -0.23 16.95 9.50
C ILE A 26 -0.27 16.22 10.86
N PRO A 27 -0.85 16.86 11.89
CA PRO A 27 -0.93 16.24 13.22
C PRO A 27 -1.76 14.95 13.18
N GLY A 28 -1.23 13.90 13.79
CA GLY A 28 -1.97 12.62 13.88
C GLY A 28 -1.78 11.68 12.69
N LEU A 29 -1.21 12.12 11.56
CA LEU A 29 -1.11 11.29 10.36
C LEU A 29 -0.36 9.96 10.63
N ALA A 30 0.66 9.98 11.47
CA ALA A 30 1.49 8.81 11.76
C ALA A 30 1.07 8.01 13.01
N ASN A 31 0.06 8.47 13.77
CA ASN A 31 -0.28 7.88 15.07
C ASN A 31 -1.78 7.80 15.35
N ASP A 32 -2.65 8.29 14.46
CA ASP A 32 -4.10 8.18 14.62
C ASP A 32 -4.77 7.67 13.34
N HIS A 33 -5.25 6.41 13.36
CA HIS A 33 -5.96 5.81 12.22
C HIS A 33 -7.24 6.57 11.85
N ARG A 34 -7.87 7.32 12.80
CA ARG A 34 -9.09 8.08 12.53
C ARG A 34 -8.87 9.16 11.48
N LEU A 35 -7.63 9.67 11.38
CA LEU A 35 -7.29 10.62 10.34
C LEU A 35 -7.34 9.96 8.95
N PHE A 36 -6.84 8.72 8.81
CA PHE A 36 -6.99 7.96 7.58
C PHE A 36 -8.46 7.68 7.24
N VAL A 37 -9.29 7.39 8.24
CA VAL A 37 -10.73 7.20 8.05
C VAL A 37 -11.40 8.49 7.59
N SER A 38 -11.09 9.63 8.20
CA SER A 38 -11.69 10.94 7.85
C SER A 38 -11.23 11.44 6.49
N LEU A 39 -9.99 11.14 6.08
CA LEU A 39 -9.39 11.53 4.80
C LEU A 39 -9.55 10.45 3.72
N ARG A 40 -10.35 9.41 3.94
CA ARG A 40 -10.42 8.23 3.06
C ARG A 40 -10.53 8.56 1.57
N ASP A 41 -11.36 9.54 1.21
CA ASP A 41 -11.62 9.90 -0.18
C ASP A 41 -10.48 10.76 -0.79
N GLN A 42 -9.62 11.34 0.05
CA GLN A 42 -8.47 12.16 -0.32
C GLN A 42 -7.14 11.40 -0.22
N LEU A 43 -7.11 10.21 0.40
CA LEU A 43 -5.87 9.44 0.56
C LEU A 43 -5.11 9.18 -0.74
N PRO A 44 -5.78 8.84 -1.88
CA PRO A 44 -5.07 8.68 -3.15
C PRO A 44 -4.34 9.95 -3.59
N LEU A 45 -5.01 11.11 -3.49
CA LEU A 45 -4.40 12.41 -3.84
C LEU A 45 -3.24 12.77 -2.90
N LEU A 46 -3.39 12.48 -1.61
CA LEU A 46 -2.33 12.71 -0.62
C LEU A 46 -1.11 11.84 -0.91
N ALA A 47 -1.34 10.58 -1.27
CA ALA A 47 -0.30 9.63 -1.64
C ALA A 47 0.44 10.06 -2.92
N GLU A 48 -0.29 10.54 -3.93
CA GLU A 48 0.31 11.06 -5.16
C GLU A 48 1.10 12.35 -4.92
N ALA A 49 0.58 13.25 -4.08
CA ALA A 49 1.24 14.52 -3.78
C ALA A 49 2.52 14.35 -2.97
N ALA A 50 2.57 13.44 -2.01
CA ALA A 50 3.71 13.20 -1.12
C ALA A 50 3.91 11.71 -0.81
N PRO A 51 4.38 10.90 -1.78
CA PRO A 51 4.48 9.45 -1.63
C PRO A 51 5.33 9.00 -0.44
N GLY A 52 6.48 9.63 -0.25
CA GLY A 52 7.40 9.32 0.85
C GLY A 52 6.75 9.53 2.22
N PRO A 53 6.37 10.76 2.56
CA PRO A 53 5.69 11.10 3.83
C PRO A 53 4.43 10.28 4.09
N PHE A 54 3.61 10.04 3.08
CA PHE A 54 2.42 9.20 3.19
C PHE A 54 2.77 7.77 3.62
N LEU A 55 3.75 7.15 2.92
CA LEU A 55 4.21 5.81 3.26
C LEU A 55 4.88 5.76 4.63
N ASP A 56 5.67 6.79 5.00
CA ASP A 56 6.30 6.88 6.32
C ASP A 56 5.25 6.88 7.44
N ALA A 57 4.19 7.67 7.29
CA ALA A 57 3.09 7.72 8.24
C ALA A 57 2.35 6.39 8.35
N LEU A 58 2.03 5.78 7.22
CA LEU A 58 1.34 4.48 7.19
C LEU A 58 2.20 3.36 7.79
N GLU A 59 3.50 3.34 7.50
CA GLU A 59 4.44 2.36 8.07
C GLU A 59 4.55 2.48 9.60
N GLN A 60 4.42 3.69 10.15
CA GLN A 60 4.36 3.89 11.61
C GLN A 60 3.08 3.27 12.19
N LEU A 61 1.91 3.49 11.57
CA LEU A 61 0.65 2.89 12.00
C LEU A 61 0.64 1.36 11.87
N LEU A 62 1.42 0.82 10.92
CA LEU A 62 1.60 -0.61 10.68
C LEU A 62 2.74 -1.24 11.49
N LYS A 63 3.32 -0.52 12.47
CA LYS A 63 4.36 -1.10 13.35
C LYS A 63 3.77 -2.18 14.27
N GLY A 64 4.64 -3.09 14.67
CA GLY A 64 4.25 -4.23 15.49
C GLY A 64 3.22 -5.09 14.78
N ASN A 65 2.11 -5.39 15.47
CA ASN A 65 1.00 -6.20 14.94
C ASN A 65 -0.03 -5.38 14.15
N GLY A 66 0.22 -4.08 13.89
CA GLY A 66 -0.71 -3.20 13.18
C GLY A 66 -1.96 -2.83 14.00
N GLU A 67 -1.91 -2.95 15.32
CA GLU A 67 -3.06 -2.69 16.22
C GLU A 67 -3.61 -1.26 16.07
N MET A 68 -2.73 -0.29 15.81
CA MET A 68 -3.14 1.10 15.65
C MET A 68 -4.02 1.34 14.43
N ILE A 69 -3.83 0.58 13.35
CA ILE A 69 -4.59 0.76 12.11
C ILE A 69 -5.69 -0.30 11.94
N ALA A 70 -5.66 -1.39 12.69
CA ALA A 70 -6.65 -2.46 12.58
C ALA A 70 -8.13 -1.99 12.61
N PRO A 71 -8.51 -0.95 13.39
CA PRO A 71 -9.88 -0.45 13.40
C PRO A 71 -10.37 0.11 12.05
N ILE A 72 -9.49 0.37 11.06
CA ILE A 72 -9.89 0.80 9.72
C ILE A 72 -10.72 -0.26 8.99
N PHE A 73 -10.62 -1.53 9.41
CA PHE A 73 -11.40 -2.64 8.86
C PHE A 73 -12.80 -2.77 9.48
N ASN A 74 -13.12 -1.95 10.50
CA ASN A 74 -14.48 -1.94 11.05
C ASN A 74 -15.45 -1.48 9.95
N GLU A 75 -16.44 -2.30 9.68
CA GLU A 75 -17.51 -2.01 8.72
C GLU A 75 -18.65 -1.34 9.47
N ASP A 76 -19.03 -0.13 9.06
CA ASP A 76 -20.22 0.50 9.61
C ASP A 76 -21.44 -0.30 9.15
N LYS A 77 -22.21 -0.84 10.10
CA LYS A 77 -23.48 -1.51 9.85
C LYS A 77 -24.58 -0.50 9.49
N GLY A 78 -24.36 0.27 8.42
CA GLY A 78 -25.39 1.16 7.89
C GLY A 78 -26.58 0.37 7.33
N LEU A 79 -27.79 0.90 7.49
CA LEU A 79 -29.04 0.22 7.11
C LEU A 79 -29.13 -0.12 5.61
N LEU A 80 -28.44 0.62 4.73
CA LEU A 80 -28.57 0.51 3.28
C LEU A 80 -27.29 0.11 2.56
N THR A 81 -26.12 0.58 3.02
CA THR A 81 -24.81 0.22 2.46
C THR A 81 -23.76 0.24 3.56
N PRO A 82 -23.12 -0.88 3.87
CA PRO A 82 -21.94 -0.87 4.73
C PRO A 82 -20.88 0.03 4.10
N ARG A 83 -20.23 0.89 4.89
CA ARG A 83 -19.14 1.73 4.41
C ARG A 83 -17.81 1.12 4.81
N SER A 84 -16.95 0.89 3.83
CA SER A 84 -15.57 0.49 4.08
C SER A 84 -14.69 1.72 4.26
N HIS A 85 -13.93 1.76 5.35
CA HIS A 85 -13.02 2.88 5.64
C HIS A 85 -11.64 2.67 5.01
N TYR A 86 -11.28 1.45 4.59
CA TYR A 86 -9.95 1.15 4.04
C TYR A 86 -9.85 1.30 2.50
N HIS A 87 -10.95 1.56 1.80
CA HIS A 87 -10.98 1.62 0.33
C HIS A 87 -10.02 2.68 -0.22
N GLY A 88 -10.09 3.90 0.30
CA GLY A 88 -9.21 4.99 -0.14
C GLY A 88 -7.74 4.70 0.14
N LEU A 89 -7.44 4.08 1.30
CA LEU A 89 -6.09 3.64 1.63
C LEU A 89 -5.58 2.58 0.63
N LYS A 90 -6.44 1.62 0.30
CA LYS A 90 -6.10 0.59 -0.68
C LYS A 90 -5.80 1.20 -2.05
N TRP A 91 -6.65 2.10 -2.53
CA TRP A 91 -6.43 2.79 -3.81
C TRP A 91 -5.18 3.65 -3.81
N ALA A 92 -4.88 4.34 -2.72
CA ALA A 92 -3.64 5.08 -2.55
C ALA A 92 -2.41 4.18 -2.73
N LEU A 93 -2.41 2.99 -2.12
CA LEU A 93 -1.32 2.03 -2.24
C LEU A 93 -1.24 1.40 -3.63
N GLU A 94 -2.37 1.15 -4.29
CA GLU A 94 -2.41 0.69 -5.68
C GLU A 94 -1.83 1.75 -6.63
N ALA A 95 -2.18 3.03 -6.46
CA ALA A 95 -1.61 4.13 -7.24
C ALA A 95 -0.09 4.22 -7.07
N LEU A 96 0.41 4.15 -5.83
CA LEU A 96 1.85 4.16 -5.56
C LEU A 96 2.58 2.93 -6.12
N ALA A 97 1.91 1.78 -6.20
CA ALA A 97 2.50 0.55 -6.73
C ALA A 97 2.76 0.60 -8.25
N TRP A 98 2.16 1.54 -8.98
CA TRP A 98 2.49 1.76 -10.39
C TRP A 98 3.95 2.15 -10.57
N GLU A 99 4.52 2.93 -9.66
CA GLU A 99 5.90 3.40 -9.71
C GLU A 99 6.85 2.39 -9.06
N GLN A 100 7.88 1.98 -9.77
CA GLN A 100 8.89 1.05 -9.29
C GLN A 100 9.52 1.50 -7.97
N THR A 101 9.72 2.81 -7.79
CA THR A 101 10.34 3.42 -6.61
C THR A 101 9.56 3.12 -5.33
N TYR A 102 8.23 3.14 -5.40
CA TYR A 102 7.35 2.95 -4.24
C TYR A 102 6.77 1.54 -4.14
N LEU A 103 6.87 0.75 -5.21
CA LEU A 103 6.25 -0.57 -5.31
C LEU A 103 6.55 -1.48 -4.13
N LEU A 104 7.82 -1.57 -3.70
CA LEU A 104 8.19 -2.44 -2.58
C LEU A 104 7.51 -2.00 -1.28
N ARG A 105 7.52 -0.70 -0.98
CA ARG A 105 6.92 -0.15 0.25
C ARG A 105 5.40 -0.33 0.24
N ALA A 106 4.76 0.04 -0.87
CA ALA A 106 3.31 -0.13 -1.05
C ALA A 106 2.89 -1.60 -0.91
N ALA A 107 3.64 -2.52 -1.51
CA ALA A 107 3.37 -3.95 -1.42
C ALA A 107 3.56 -4.50 0.01
N ILE A 108 4.56 -4.04 0.76
CA ILE A 108 4.74 -4.40 2.17
C ILE A 108 3.57 -3.89 3.03
N CYS A 109 3.13 -2.64 2.81
CA CYS A 109 1.97 -2.08 3.51
C CYS A 109 0.70 -2.90 3.22
N LEU A 110 0.43 -3.22 1.95
CA LEU A 110 -0.69 -4.08 1.55
C LEU A 110 -0.60 -5.48 2.18
N ALA A 111 0.62 -6.06 2.24
CA ALA A 111 0.83 -7.36 2.85
C ALA A 111 0.52 -7.35 4.36
N LYS A 112 0.98 -6.33 5.08
CA LYS A 112 0.68 -6.15 6.50
C LYS A 112 -0.81 -5.92 6.72
N LEU A 113 -1.45 -5.07 5.92
CA LEU A 113 -2.91 -4.88 5.95
C LEU A 113 -3.65 -6.20 5.70
N ALA A 114 -3.19 -7.03 4.76
CA ALA A 114 -3.80 -8.33 4.48
C ALA A 114 -3.65 -9.33 5.64
N VAL A 115 -2.60 -9.21 6.46
CA VAL A 115 -2.41 -10.06 7.65
C VAL A 115 -3.41 -9.70 8.75
N ILE A 116 -3.60 -8.40 9.01
CA ILE A 116 -4.50 -7.90 10.06
C ILE A 116 -5.97 -7.81 9.62
N ASP A 117 -6.24 -8.01 8.34
CA ASP A 117 -7.60 -7.99 7.78
C ASP A 117 -8.44 -9.15 8.34
N PRO A 118 -9.50 -8.86 9.13
CA PRO A 118 -10.36 -9.90 9.72
C PRO A 118 -11.27 -10.59 8.71
N GLY A 119 -11.28 -10.11 7.46
CA GLY A 119 -12.31 -10.48 6.50
C GLY A 119 -13.60 -9.69 6.70
N GLY A 120 -14.63 -9.97 5.92
CA GLY A 120 -15.94 -9.30 5.99
C GLY A 120 -16.73 -9.44 4.70
N THR A 121 -17.75 -8.61 4.56
CA THR A 121 -18.73 -8.66 3.47
C THR A 121 -18.15 -8.22 2.11
N TYR A 122 -17.15 -7.34 2.14
CA TYR A 122 -16.52 -6.83 0.91
C TYR A 122 -15.55 -7.85 0.33
N SER A 123 -15.65 -8.09 -0.96
CA SER A 123 -14.73 -8.95 -1.72
C SER A 123 -13.41 -8.25 -2.04
N ASP A 124 -13.41 -6.91 -2.09
CA ASP A 124 -12.26 -6.09 -2.46
C ASP A 124 -11.35 -5.82 -1.26
N ARG A 125 -10.39 -6.72 -1.04
CA ARG A 125 -9.50 -6.77 0.11
C ARG A 125 -8.04 -6.46 -0.25
N PRO A 126 -7.18 -6.06 0.71
CA PRO A 126 -5.76 -5.76 0.45
C PRO A 126 -5.00 -6.90 -0.25
N LEU A 127 -5.37 -8.15 0.03
CA LEU A 127 -4.78 -9.31 -0.66
C LEU A 127 -5.11 -9.33 -2.16
N ASN A 128 -6.31 -8.87 -2.56
CA ASN A 128 -6.69 -8.79 -3.97
C ASN A 128 -5.89 -7.71 -4.70
N SER A 129 -5.57 -6.60 -4.05
CA SER A 129 -4.67 -5.58 -4.60
C SER A 129 -3.28 -6.14 -4.88
N LEU A 130 -2.72 -6.91 -3.94
CA LEU A 130 -1.44 -7.60 -4.19
C LEU A 130 -1.54 -8.55 -5.41
N ARG A 131 -2.68 -9.22 -5.57
CA ARG A 131 -2.92 -10.07 -6.74
C ARG A 131 -2.81 -9.28 -8.04
N THR A 132 -3.57 -8.21 -8.16
CA THR A 132 -3.64 -7.41 -9.39
C THR A 132 -2.32 -6.74 -9.69
N ILE A 133 -1.60 -6.25 -8.68
CA ILE A 133 -0.27 -5.64 -8.85
C ILE A 133 0.72 -6.62 -9.45
N PHE A 134 0.71 -7.89 -9.00
CA PHE A 134 1.70 -8.88 -9.40
C PHE A 134 1.20 -9.94 -10.39
N LEU A 135 0.05 -9.72 -11.05
CA LEU A 135 -0.41 -10.61 -12.12
C LEU A 135 0.68 -10.81 -13.18
N ALA A 136 0.91 -12.07 -13.56
CA ALA A 136 1.98 -12.41 -14.49
C ALA A 136 1.77 -11.82 -15.89
N TRP A 137 0.52 -11.83 -16.38
CA TRP A 137 0.14 -11.43 -17.74
C TRP A 137 -0.36 -9.99 -17.88
N SER A 138 -0.84 -9.38 -16.78
CA SER A 138 -1.34 -7.99 -16.76
C SER A 138 -1.10 -7.36 -15.40
N PRO A 139 0.16 -7.04 -15.06
CA PRO A 139 0.49 -6.46 -13.77
C PRO A 139 0.07 -4.99 -13.69
N ASN A 140 -0.47 -4.58 -12.55
CA ASN A 140 -0.78 -3.18 -12.28
C ASN A 140 0.47 -2.45 -11.72
N THR A 141 1.56 -2.50 -12.48
CA THR A 141 2.81 -1.80 -12.17
C THR A 141 3.71 -1.75 -13.41
N TRP A 142 4.47 -0.67 -13.54
CA TRP A 142 5.50 -0.52 -14.58
C TRP A 142 6.81 -1.25 -14.25
N ALA A 143 6.93 -1.84 -13.06
CA ALA A 143 8.15 -2.50 -12.66
C ALA A 143 8.49 -3.72 -13.54
N PRO A 144 9.75 -3.86 -13.97
CA PRO A 144 10.20 -5.02 -14.74
C PRO A 144 9.99 -6.34 -13.99
N VAL A 145 9.85 -7.45 -14.75
CA VAL A 145 9.62 -8.79 -14.20
C VAL A 145 10.67 -9.18 -13.13
N LYS A 146 11.95 -8.82 -13.35
CA LYS A 146 13.02 -9.11 -12.38
C LYS A 146 12.76 -8.45 -11.02
N VAL A 147 12.33 -7.19 -11.03
CA VAL A 147 12.01 -6.42 -9.81
C VAL A 147 10.78 -7.01 -9.13
N ARG A 148 9.72 -7.28 -9.88
CA ARG A 148 8.49 -7.93 -9.36
C ARG A 148 8.80 -9.25 -8.69
N ASN A 149 9.58 -10.12 -9.32
CA ASN A 149 9.98 -11.41 -8.75
C ASN A 149 10.80 -11.27 -7.46
N ALA A 150 11.69 -10.28 -7.39
CA ALA A 150 12.46 -10.00 -6.17
C ALA A 150 11.55 -9.54 -5.03
N ILE A 151 10.55 -8.71 -5.33
CA ILE A 151 9.56 -8.25 -4.35
C ILE A 151 8.67 -9.40 -3.88
N ILE A 152 8.17 -10.25 -4.79
CA ILE A 152 7.35 -11.43 -4.43
C ILE A 152 8.12 -12.34 -3.46
N LYS A 153 9.41 -12.58 -3.70
CA LYS A 153 10.26 -13.36 -2.78
C LYS A 153 10.33 -12.71 -1.40
N LYS A 154 10.53 -11.39 -1.33
CA LYS A 154 10.53 -10.66 -0.05
C LYS A 154 9.19 -10.74 0.67
N LEU A 155 8.07 -10.59 -0.05
CA LEU A 155 6.73 -10.73 0.52
C LEU A 155 6.48 -12.15 1.04
N SER A 156 6.92 -13.17 0.33
CA SER A 156 6.79 -14.57 0.79
C SER A 156 7.51 -14.80 2.12
N LEU A 157 8.72 -14.25 2.28
CA LEU A 157 9.46 -14.30 3.55
C LEU A 157 8.75 -13.48 4.64
N LEU A 158 8.24 -12.32 4.32
CA LEU A 158 7.50 -11.48 5.28
C LEU A 158 6.26 -12.19 5.81
N PHE A 159 5.47 -12.81 4.95
CA PHE A 159 4.29 -13.60 5.37
C PHE A 159 4.65 -14.78 6.27
N LEU A 160 5.78 -15.46 6.03
CA LEU A 160 6.27 -16.52 6.89
C LEU A 160 6.60 -15.99 8.30
N VAL A 161 7.28 -14.85 8.38
CA VAL A 161 7.69 -14.23 9.66
C VAL A 161 6.49 -13.69 10.44
N LEU A 162 5.51 -13.10 9.75
CA LEU A 162 4.32 -12.52 10.39
C LEU A 162 3.29 -13.58 10.85
N GLY A 163 3.61 -14.88 10.77
CA GLY A 163 2.69 -15.95 11.15
C GLY A 163 1.44 -16.00 10.25
N GLY A 164 1.51 -15.38 9.10
CA GLY A 164 0.46 -15.38 8.11
C GLY A 164 0.18 -16.80 7.63
N VAL A 165 -1.03 -17.25 7.89
CA VAL A 165 -1.53 -18.60 7.63
C VAL A 165 -1.10 -19.08 6.24
N CYS A 166 -0.58 -20.28 6.18
CA CYS A 166 0.05 -20.92 5.01
C CYS A 166 -0.80 -20.84 3.72
N TYR A 167 -2.14 -20.73 3.82
CA TYR A 167 -3.03 -20.58 2.67
C TYR A 167 -2.92 -19.20 1.98
N LYS A 168 -2.52 -18.13 2.70
CA LYS A 168 -2.30 -16.81 2.08
C LYS A 168 -1.03 -16.78 1.23
N ILE A 169 -0.07 -17.69 1.50
CA ILE A 169 1.20 -17.82 0.76
C ILE A 169 1.04 -18.65 -0.52
N SER A 170 0.25 -19.73 -0.48
CA SER A 170 0.02 -20.59 -1.65
C SER A 170 -0.57 -19.78 -2.82
N PHE A 171 -1.13 -18.64 -2.52
CA PHE A 171 -1.64 -17.65 -3.44
C PHE A 171 -0.55 -16.93 -4.26
N LEU A 172 0.64 -16.68 -3.68
CA LEU A 172 1.78 -16.09 -4.41
C LEU A 172 2.53 -17.14 -5.26
N ALA A 173 2.33 -18.44 -4.99
CA ALA A 173 3.00 -19.51 -5.70
C ALA A 173 2.74 -19.52 -7.23
N PRO A 174 1.52 -19.27 -7.74
CA PRO A 174 1.27 -19.18 -9.18
C PRO A 174 1.87 -17.94 -9.84
N MET A 175 2.25 -16.92 -9.04
CA MET A 175 2.85 -15.69 -9.52
C MET A 175 4.37 -15.77 -9.69
N ILE A 176 5.00 -16.80 -9.11
CA ILE A 176 6.41 -17.09 -9.31
C ILE A 176 6.50 -17.88 -10.62
N PRO A 177 6.93 -17.27 -11.74
CA PRO A 177 7.21 -18.06 -12.93
C PRO A 177 8.21 -19.13 -12.51
N LEU A 178 7.91 -20.38 -12.82
CA LEU A 178 8.79 -21.53 -12.61
C LEU A 178 10.20 -21.12 -13.06
N ILE A 179 11.05 -20.77 -12.12
CA ILE A 179 12.46 -20.57 -12.37
C ILE A 179 12.96 -21.97 -12.67
N LYS A 180 12.93 -22.34 -13.97
CA LYS A 180 13.69 -23.46 -14.45
C LYS A 180 15.14 -23.16 -14.09
N THR A 181 15.61 -23.74 -13.03
CA THR A 181 17.04 -23.89 -12.75
C THR A 181 17.61 -24.64 -13.93
N LYS A 182 18.18 -23.91 -14.91
CA LYS A 182 19.13 -24.54 -15.81
C LYS A 182 20.28 -25.01 -14.94
N LYS A 183 20.37 -26.35 -14.82
CA LYS A 183 21.61 -27.02 -14.43
C LYS A 183 22.68 -26.75 -15.50
#